data_a4d8c48d40610d14671a6c69b2468313
#
_entry.id   a4d8c48d40610d14671a6c69b2468313
#
_cell.length_a   1.000
_cell.length_b   1.000
_cell.length_c   1.000
_cell.angle_alpha   90.00
_cell.angle_beta   90.00
_cell.angle_gamma   90.00
#
_symmetry.space_group_name_H-M   'P 1'
#
loop_
_entity.id
_entity.type
_entity.pdbx_description
1 polymer ?
#
loop_
_entity_poly.entity_id
_entity_poly.type
_entity_poly.pdbx_seq_one_letter_code
_entity_poly.pdbx_strand_id
1 'polypeptide(L)'
;MLRVTNDPTQGLPAATSDELELYLRWLSFLRGAVLRKVDGLSDAEARWQPEGALISLLGIVNHLTHVEWRWINGGMLGEDISRSEEEFRPGSELTVAAAITAYRSRATATEEAVRSLPSLAAPCWWGVDTDLRWVLLHLINETARHAGHADATRELLDGTTGE
;
A
#
# COMPACT_ATOMS: atom_id res chain seq x y z
N MET A 1 -17.18 -14.80 35.67
CA MET A 1 -16.08 -13.82 35.44
C MET A 1 -15.37 -14.18 34.14
N LEU A 2 -15.78 -13.57 33.03
CA LEU A 2 -15.16 -13.79 31.71
C LEU A 2 -13.76 -13.15 31.77
N ARG A 3 -12.72 -13.97 31.60
CA ARG A 3 -11.37 -13.46 31.35
C ARG A 3 -11.42 -12.81 29.96
N VAL A 4 -11.34 -11.50 29.89
CA VAL A 4 -10.97 -10.80 28.67
C VAL A 4 -9.51 -11.21 28.41
N THR A 5 -9.32 -12.21 27.54
CA THR A 5 -7.98 -12.51 27.01
C THR A 5 -7.66 -11.36 26.04
N ASN A 6 -6.83 -10.42 26.49
CA ASN A 6 -6.18 -9.48 25.56
C ASN A 6 -5.25 -10.32 24.68
N ASP A 7 -5.77 -10.82 23.57
CA ASP A 7 -4.97 -11.42 22.53
C ASP A 7 -4.26 -10.29 21.77
N PRO A 8 -2.93 -10.13 21.91
CA PRO A 8 -2.20 -9.06 21.25
C PRO A 8 -2.17 -9.18 19.73
N THR A 9 -2.65 -10.32 19.19
CA THR A 9 -2.72 -10.56 17.73
C THR A 9 -4.11 -10.29 17.16
N GLN A 10 -5.08 -9.89 18.02
CA GLN A 10 -6.44 -9.62 17.56
C GLN A 10 -6.45 -8.50 16.51
N GLY A 11 -7.00 -8.79 15.33
CA GLY A 11 -7.05 -7.86 14.20
C GLY A 11 -5.81 -7.90 13.30
N LEU A 12 -4.72 -8.52 13.72
CA LEU A 12 -3.51 -8.67 12.91
C LEU A 12 -3.62 -9.86 11.92
N PRO A 13 -2.80 -9.90 10.86
CA PRO A 13 -2.76 -11.01 9.93
C PRO A 13 -2.42 -12.33 10.63
N ALA A 14 -3.14 -13.39 10.28
CA ALA A 14 -2.87 -14.71 10.85
C ALA A 14 -1.47 -15.22 10.49
N ALA A 15 -0.79 -15.83 11.46
CA ALA A 15 0.52 -16.43 11.28
C ALA A 15 0.47 -17.60 10.27
N THR A 16 1.57 -17.82 9.57
CA THR A 16 1.80 -18.96 8.68
C THR A 16 3.29 -19.27 8.62
N SER A 17 3.64 -20.52 8.33
CA SER A 17 5.04 -20.92 8.07
C SER A 17 5.47 -20.67 6.62
N ASP A 18 4.55 -20.38 5.73
CA ASP A 18 4.83 -19.97 4.35
C ASP A 18 5.25 -18.50 4.35
N GLU A 19 6.51 -18.24 4.03
CA GLU A 19 7.11 -16.89 4.07
C GLU A 19 6.47 -15.95 3.04
N LEU A 20 6.21 -16.42 1.82
CA LEU A 20 5.52 -15.60 0.81
C LEU A 20 4.12 -15.22 1.26
N GLU A 21 3.37 -16.22 1.76
CA GLU A 21 2.02 -15.99 2.25
C GLU A 21 1.99 -15.02 3.43
N LEU A 22 2.99 -15.08 4.31
CA LEU A 22 3.11 -14.13 5.43
C LEU A 22 3.27 -12.69 4.94
N TYR A 23 4.15 -12.46 3.96
CA TYR A 23 4.34 -11.13 3.38
C TYR A 23 3.08 -10.61 2.68
N LEU A 24 2.39 -11.46 1.92
CA LEU A 24 1.16 -11.08 1.24
C LEU A 24 0.02 -10.74 2.20
N ARG A 25 -0.11 -11.48 3.31
CA ARG A 25 -1.09 -11.17 4.36
C ARG A 25 -0.82 -9.81 5.03
N TRP A 26 0.44 -9.52 5.37
CA TRP A 26 0.81 -8.23 5.94
C TRP A 26 0.59 -7.09 4.95
N LEU A 27 0.96 -7.27 3.69
CA LEU A 27 0.75 -6.25 2.67
C LEU A 27 -0.75 -5.99 2.44
N SER A 28 -1.58 -7.05 2.40
CA SER A 28 -3.03 -6.94 2.27
C SER A 28 -3.66 -6.20 3.45
N PHE A 29 -3.23 -6.50 4.68
CA PHE A 29 -3.68 -5.81 5.90
C PHE A 29 -3.39 -4.31 5.83
N LEU A 30 -2.16 -3.93 5.46
CA LEU A 30 -1.75 -2.53 5.36
C LEU A 30 -2.45 -1.78 4.23
N ARG A 31 -2.68 -2.43 3.08
CA ARG A 31 -3.50 -1.88 1.99
C ARG A 31 -4.92 -1.57 2.48
N GLY A 32 -5.50 -2.48 3.25
CA GLY A 32 -6.80 -2.30 3.88
C GLY A 32 -6.83 -1.09 4.81
N ALA A 33 -5.79 -0.91 5.64
CA ALA A 33 -5.65 0.24 6.52
C ALA A 33 -5.67 1.56 5.72
N VAL A 34 -4.87 1.66 4.66
CA VAL A 34 -4.85 2.86 3.78
C VAL A 34 -6.20 3.11 3.14
N LEU A 35 -6.84 2.07 2.59
CA LEU A 35 -8.13 2.23 1.89
C LEU A 35 -9.26 2.68 2.82
N ARG A 36 -9.27 2.22 4.08
CA ARG A 36 -10.25 2.69 5.08
C ARG A 36 -10.16 4.20 5.34
N LYS A 37 -8.97 4.82 5.15
CA LYS A 37 -8.78 6.26 5.37
C LYS A 37 -9.31 7.15 4.24
N VAL A 38 -9.58 6.60 3.08
CA VAL A 38 -10.20 7.32 1.96
C VAL A 38 -11.66 6.92 1.73
N ASP A 39 -12.09 5.82 2.32
CA ASP A 39 -13.46 5.33 2.17
C ASP A 39 -14.47 6.34 2.72
N GLY A 40 -15.53 6.58 1.95
CA GLY A 40 -16.59 7.51 2.29
C GLY A 40 -16.25 9.00 2.14
N LEU A 41 -15.02 9.37 1.76
CA LEU A 41 -14.65 10.75 1.48
C LEU A 41 -15.11 11.18 0.08
N SER A 42 -15.49 12.46 -0.04
CA SER A 42 -15.58 13.13 -1.33
C SER A 42 -14.20 13.34 -1.95
N ASP A 43 -14.15 13.57 -3.26
CA ASP A 43 -12.88 13.86 -3.96
C ASP A 43 -12.18 15.11 -3.41
N ALA A 44 -12.96 16.12 -2.97
CA ALA A 44 -12.43 17.34 -2.37
C ALA A 44 -11.78 17.06 -1.00
N GLU A 45 -12.44 16.29 -0.14
CA GLU A 45 -11.90 15.90 1.17
C GLU A 45 -10.64 15.04 1.03
N ALA A 46 -10.65 14.08 0.11
CA ALA A 46 -9.48 13.22 -0.14
C ALA A 46 -8.27 13.96 -0.73
N ARG A 47 -8.49 15.13 -1.34
CA ARG A 47 -7.45 16.02 -1.86
C ARG A 47 -6.98 17.06 -0.84
N TRP A 48 -7.70 17.21 0.27
CA TRP A 48 -7.30 18.12 1.31
C TRP A 48 -5.93 17.74 1.92
N GLN A 49 -5.16 18.75 2.27
CA GLN A 49 -3.85 18.58 2.92
C GLN A 49 -3.75 19.55 4.09
N PRO A 50 -3.21 19.11 5.25
CA PRO A 50 -2.81 20.04 6.28
C PRO A 50 -1.69 20.96 5.77
N GLU A 51 -1.57 22.13 6.35
CA GLU A 51 -0.51 23.09 5.98
C GLU A 51 0.89 22.45 6.11
N GLY A 52 1.70 22.59 5.06
CA GLY A 52 3.03 21.99 5.00
C GLY A 52 3.07 20.50 4.65
N ALA A 53 1.94 19.83 4.45
CA ALA A 53 1.94 18.44 4.02
C ALA A 53 2.32 18.30 2.54
N LEU A 54 3.06 17.24 2.23
CA LEU A 54 3.55 16.99 0.87
C LEU A 54 2.57 16.20 -0.01
N ILE A 55 1.64 15.44 0.60
CA ILE A 55 0.77 14.50 -0.12
C ILE A 55 -0.61 14.40 0.57
N SER A 56 -1.68 14.37 -0.22
CA SER A 56 -3.05 14.16 0.25
C SER A 56 -3.38 12.68 0.42
N LEU A 57 -4.53 12.36 1.05
CA LEU A 57 -5.01 10.99 1.16
C LEU A 57 -5.18 10.33 -0.23
N LEU A 58 -5.76 11.05 -1.19
CA LEU A 58 -5.87 10.57 -2.58
C LEU A 58 -4.49 10.37 -3.22
N GLY A 59 -3.56 11.29 -2.96
CA GLY A 59 -2.16 11.17 -3.40
C GLY A 59 -1.47 9.94 -2.82
N ILE A 60 -1.72 9.60 -1.55
CA ILE A 60 -1.16 8.40 -0.91
C ILE A 60 -1.62 7.13 -1.63
N VAL A 61 -2.93 6.99 -1.89
CA VAL A 61 -3.46 5.81 -2.62
C VAL A 61 -2.87 5.71 -4.02
N ASN A 62 -2.82 6.83 -4.74
CA ASN A 62 -2.23 6.87 -6.08
C ASN A 62 -0.73 6.54 -6.06
N HIS A 63 0.01 7.11 -5.10
CA HIS A 63 1.44 6.82 -4.91
C HIS A 63 1.70 5.34 -4.65
N LEU A 64 0.99 4.72 -3.71
CA LEU A 64 1.16 3.30 -3.39
C LEU A 64 0.80 2.38 -4.56
N THR A 65 -0.20 2.74 -5.37
CA THR A 65 -0.51 2.04 -6.62
C THR A 65 0.69 2.03 -7.57
N HIS A 66 1.34 3.18 -7.73
CA HIS A 66 2.52 3.32 -8.60
C HIS A 66 3.78 2.68 -8.00
N VAL A 67 3.95 2.71 -6.68
CA VAL A 67 5.05 2.02 -5.98
C VAL A 67 5.00 0.52 -6.27
N GLU A 68 3.85 -0.12 -6.09
CA GLU A 68 3.71 -1.55 -6.40
C GLU A 68 3.95 -1.84 -7.87
N TRP A 69 3.38 -1.04 -8.77
CA TRP A 69 3.59 -1.19 -10.20
C TRP A 69 5.06 -1.12 -10.59
N ARG A 70 5.78 -0.11 -10.11
CA ARG A 70 7.21 0.04 -10.41
C ARG A 70 8.04 -1.12 -9.88
N TRP A 71 7.86 -1.48 -8.61
CA TRP A 71 8.69 -2.53 -8.01
C TRP A 71 8.38 -3.91 -8.56
N ILE A 72 7.11 -4.20 -8.84
CA ILE A 72 6.73 -5.52 -9.36
C ILE A 72 6.94 -5.58 -10.88
N ASN A 73 6.32 -4.70 -11.65
CA ASN A 73 6.45 -4.77 -13.11
C ASN A 73 7.85 -4.33 -13.57
N GLY A 74 8.37 -3.23 -13.06
CA GLY A 74 9.72 -2.77 -13.40
C GLY A 74 10.80 -3.61 -12.73
N GLY A 75 10.79 -3.68 -11.40
CA GLY A 75 11.85 -4.34 -10.63
C GLY A 75 11.87 -5.86 -10.78
N MET A 76 10.72 -6.53 -10.72
CA MET A 76 10.67 -7.99 -10.73
C MET A 76 10.38 -8.60 -12.10
N LEU A 77 9.64 -7.93 -12.97
CA LEU A 77 9.30 -8.44 -14.31
C LEU A 77 10.11 -7.80 -15.44
N GLY A 78 10.92 -6.77 -15.16
CA GLY A 78 11.84 -6.17 -16.12
C GLY A 78 11.20 -5.21 -17.12
N GLU A 79 10.00 -4.68 -16.85
CA GLU A 79 9.36 -3.67 -17.68
C GLU A 79 10.08 -2.32 -17.54
N ASP A 80 10.13 -1.54 -18.63
CA ASP A 80 10.70 -0.18 -18.63
C ASP A 80 9.69 0.81 -18.04
N ILE A 81 9.81 1.06 -16.73
CA ILE A 81 8.90 1.91 -15.97
C ILE A 81 9.69 3.02 -15.27
N SER A 82 9.33 4.26 -15.55
CA SER A 82 9.89 5.44 -14.90
C SER A 82 8.95 6.04 -13.86
N ARG A 83 9.54 6.74 -12.89
CA ARG A 83 8.79 7.52 -11.90
C ARG A 83 8.32 8.84 -12.49
N SER A 84 7.11 9.29 -12.11
CA SER A 84 6.59 10.59 -12.50
C SER A 84 6.13 11.40 -11.28
N GLU A 85 6.07 12.73 -11.42
CA GLU A 85 5.54 13.63 -10.39
C GLU A 85 4.03 13.44 -10.16
N GLU A 86 3.29 12.97 -11.16
CA GLU A 86 1.86 12.69 -11.08
C GLU A 86 1.53 11.59 -10.05
N GLU A 87 2.50 10.76 -9.73
CA GLU A 87 2.39 9.74 -8.69
C GLU A 87 1.97 10.32 -7.34
N PHE A 88 2.51 11.49 -6.97
CA PHE A 88 2.22 12.17 -5.70
C PHE A 88 1.09 13.20 -5.79
N ARG A 89 0.89 13.74 -6.97
CA ARG A 89 -0.07 14.81 -7.26
C ARG A 89 -0.94 14.43 -8.45
N PRO A 90 -1.88 13.50 -8.24
CA PRO A 90 -2.74 13.04 -9.33
C PRO A 90 -3.58 14.18 -9.90
N GLY A 91 -3.79 14.14 -11.21
CA GLY A 91 -4.61 15.10 -11.94
C GLY A 91 -6.04 15.24 -11.37
N SER A 92 -6.72 16.31 -11.74
CA SER A 92 -8.03 16.65 -11.18
C SER A 92 -9.13 15.64 -11.52
N GLU A 93 -8.93 14.84 -12.55
CA GLU A 93 -9.85 13.80 -13.03
C GLU A 93 -9.83 12.51 -12.18
N LEU A 94 -8.80 12.27 -11.35
CA LEU A 94 -8.76 11.10 -10.51
C LEU A 94 -9.77 11.25 -9.35
N THR A 95 -10.73 10.36 -9.30
CA THR A 95 -11.72 10.28 -8.21
C THR A 95 -11.28 9.29 -7.13
N VAL A 96 -11.83 9.42 -5.91
CA VAL A 96 -11.63 8.44 -4.82
C VAL A 96 -12.02 7.03 -5.27
N ALA A 97 -13.19 6.89 -5.91
CA ALA A 97 -13.65 5.59 -6.40
C ALA A 97 -12.69 4.96 -7.42
N ALA A 98 -12.18 5.77 -8.36
CA ALA A 98 -11.21 5.30 -9.36
C ALA A 98 -9.87 4.91 -8.72
N ALA A 99 -9.37 5.69 -7.76
CA ALA A 99 -8.13 5.38 -7.04
C ALA A 99 -8.24 4.10 -6.22
N ILE A 100 -9.33 3.89 -5.48
CA ILE A 100 -9.60 2.65 -4.74
C ILE A 100 -9.63 1.45 -5.69
N THR A 101 -10.34 1.58 -6.82
CA THR A 101 -10.43 0.51 -7.83
C THR A 101 -9.06 0.19 -8.42
N ALA A 102 -8.28 1.20 -8.79
CA ALA A 102 -6.93 1.04 -9.34
C ALA A 102 -6.00 0.34 -8.34
N TYR A 103 -6.03 0.75 -7.06
CA TYR A 103 -5.18 0.14 -6.03
C TYR A 103 -5.56 -1.33 -5.76
N ARG A 104 -6.86 -1.65 -5.72
CA ARG A 104 -7.33 -3.05 -5.58
C ARG A 104 -6.91 -3.91 -6.77
N SER A 105 -7.07 -3.39 -7.99
CA SER A 105 -6.63 -4.08 -9.21
C SER A 105 -5.11 -4.28 -9.21
N ARG A 106 -4.35 -3.27 -8.76
CA ARG A 106 -2.89 -3.39 -8.61
C ARG A 106 -2.52 -4.46 -7.58
N ALA A 107 -3.20 -4.51 -6.45
CA ALA A 107 -2.97 -5.53 -5.42
C ALA A 107 -3.13 -6.94 -5.99
N THR A 108 -4.21 -7.20 -6.72
CA THR A 108 -4.44 -8.50 -7.39
C THR A 108 -3.31 -8.82 -8.37
N ALA A 109 -2.96 -7.88 -9.25
CA ALA A 109 -1.89 -8.09 -10.22
C ALA A 109 -0.51 -8.29 -9.57
N THR A 110 -0.23 -7.61 -8.46
CA THR A 110 0.97 -7.83 -7.64
C THR A 110 1.01 -9.27 -7.11
N GLU A 111 -0.07 -9.75 -6.52
CA GLU A 111 -0.14 -11.12 -5.96
C GLU A 111 0.01 -12.19 -7.04
N GLU A 112 -0.65 -12.02 -8.19
CA GLU A 112 -0.49 -12.92 -9.33
C GLU A 112 0.96 -12.96 -9.84
N ALA A 113 1.58 -11.79 -10.00
CA ALA A 113 2.96 -11.68 -10.45
C ALA A 113 3.94 -12.37 -9.48
N VAL A 114 3.87 -12.07 -8.18
CA VAL A 114 4.80 -12.65 -7.21
C VAL A 114 4.62 -14.16 -7.04
N ARG A 115 3.39 -14.67 -7.15
CA ARG A 115 3.12 -16.11 -7.13
C ARG A 115 3.63 -16.83 -8.38
N SER A 116 3.83 -16.13 -9.49
CA SER A 116 4.40 -16.68 -10.73
C SER A 116 5.92 -16.75 -10.72
N LEU A 117 6.60 -16.04 -9.82
CA LEU A 117 8.05 -16.04 -9.70
C LEU A 117 8.56 -17.35 -9.06
N PRO A 118 9.76 -17.83 -9.43
CA PRO A 118 10.23 -19.16 -9.03
C PRO A 118 10.51 -19.29 -7.53
N SER A 119 10.88 -18.21 -6.86
CA SER A 119 11.16 -18.18 -5.42
C SER A 119 11.27 -16.74 -4.89
N LEU A 120 11.32 -16.61 -3.56
CA LEU A 120 11.63 -15.34 -2.90
C LEU A 120 13.07 -14.83 -3.16
N ALA A 121 13.94 -15.68 -3.66
CA ALA A 121 15.30 -15.32 -4.08
C ALA A 121 15.38 -14.90 -5.57
N ALA A 122 14.25 -14.76 -6.27
CA ALA A 122 14.22 -14.25 -7.64
C ALA A 122 14.87 -12.84 -7.68
N PRO A 123 15.89 -12.61 -8.54
CA PRO A 123 16.64 -11.35 -8.53
C PRO A 123 15.82 -10.19 -9.13
N CYS A 124 16.11 -8.98 -8.66
CA CYS A 124 15.56 -7.76 -9.25
C CYS A 124 16.30 -7.40 -10.56
N TRP A 125 15.54 -6.99 -11.59
CA TRP A 125 16.07 -6.62 -12.91
C TRP A 125 16.86 -5.30 -12.91
N TRP A 126 16.71 -4.45 -11.92
CA TRP A 126 17.39 -3.15 -11.88
C TRP A 126 18.87 -3.23 -11.56
N GLY A 127 19.46 -4.42 -11.48
CA GLY A 127 20.88 -4.62 -11.25
C GLY A 127 21.34 -4.23 -9.85
N VAL A 128 20.42 -4.04 -8.92
CA VAL A 128 20.71 -3.87 -7.50
C VAL A 128 20.76 -5.24 -6.83
N ASP A 129 21.58 -5.38 -5.80
CA ASP A 129 21.71 -6.64 -5.07
C ASP A 129 20.50 -6.87 -4.14
N THR A 130 19.36 -7.08 -4.76
CA THR A 130 18.07 -7.32 -4.11
C THR A 130 17.31 -8.45 -4.78
N ASP A 131 16.41 -9.07 -4.03
CA ASP A 131 15.56 -10.17 -4.48
C ASP A 131 14.07 -9.85 -4.18
N LEU A 132 13.18 -10.78 -4.53
CA LEU A 132 11.74 -10.64 -4.28
C LEU A 132 11.44 -10.46 -2.78
N ARG A 133 12.16 -11.14 -1.88
CA ARG A 133 11.99 -10.99 -0.43
C ARG A 133 12.23 -9.56 0.00
N TRP A 134 13.31 -8.96 -0.46
CA TRP A 134 13.63 -7.57 -0.19
C TRP A 134 12.55 -6.62 -0.74
N VAL A 135 12.10 -6.86 -1.98
CA VAL A 135 11.05 -6.05 -2.61
C VAL A 135 9.75 -6.11 -1.81
N LEU A 136 9.31 -7.28 -1.39
CA LEU A 136 8.09 -7.42 -0.58
C LEU A 136 8.22 -6.74 0.78
N LEU A 137 9.35 -6.86 1.46
CA LEU A 137 9.62 -6.12 2.69
C LEU A 137 9.61 -4.61 2.48
N HIS A 138 10.16 -4.13 1.35
CA HIS A 138 10.11 -2.73 0.98
C HIS A 138 8.67 -2.24 0.77
N LEU A 139 7.83 -3.00 0.04
CA LEU A 139 6.43 -2.68 -0.17
C LEU A 139 5.64 -2.63 1.14
N ILE A 140 5.87 -3.58 2.06
CA ILE A 140 5.28 -3.59 3.40
C ILE A 140 5.69 -2.34 4.17
N ASN A 141 6.99 -2.02 4.22
CA ASN A 141 7.49 -0.85 4.92
C ASN A 141 6.93 0.46 4.35
N GLU A 142 6.92 0.59 3.03
CA GLU A 142 6.39 1.77 2.34
C GLU A 142 4.89 1.95 2.63
N THR A 143 4.12 0.87 2.52
CA THR A 143 2.67 0.91 2.80
C THR A 143 2.40 1.22 4.27
N ALA A 144 3.16 0.65 5.22
CA ALA A 144 3.01 0.93 6.64
C ALA A 144 3.29 2.40 6.99
N ARG A 145 4.35 2.99 6.42
CA ARG A 145 4.67 4.41 6.61
C ARG A 145 3.56 5.31 6.10
N HIS A 146 3.03 5.02 4.92
CA HIS A 146 1.94 5.79 4.34
C HIS A 146 0.60 5.53 5.02
N ALA A 147 0.36 4.34 5.59
CA ALA A 147 -0.81 4.09 6.43
C ALA A 147 -0.81 5.00 7.66
N GLY A 148 0.31 5.11 8.39
CA GLY A 148 0.43 6.03 9.52
C GLY A 148 0.29 7.52 9.11
N HIS A 149 0.79 7.89 7.92
CA HIS A 149 0.56 9.24 7.38
C HIS A 149 -0.93 9.47 7.05
N ALA A 150 -1.60 8.48 6.47
CA ALA A 150 -3.03 8.56 6.18
C ALA A 150 -3.87 8.65 7.47
N ASP A 151 -3.51 7.92 8.53
CA ASP A 151 -4.14 8.01 9.84
C ASP A 151 -4.11 9.46 10.37
N ALA A 152 -2.92 10.04 10.45
CA ALA A 152 -2.74 11.41 10.94
C ALA A 152 -3.50 12.45 10.08
N THR A 153 -3.47 12.30 8.75
CA THR A 153 -4.17 13.20 7.84
C THR A 153 -5.69 13.08 8.00
N ARG A 154 -6.23 11.87 8.14
CA ARG A 154 -7.66 11.64 8.36
C ARG A 154 -8.14 12.20 9.70
N GLU A 155 -7.36 12.00 10.76
CA GLU A 155 -7.68 12.56 12.08
C GLU A 155 -7.72 14.10 12.04
N LEU A 156 -6.80 14.74 11.34
CA LEU A 156 -6.79 16.20 11.18
C LEU A 156 -7.95 16.70 10.30
N LEU A 157 -8.41 15.90 9.33
CA LEU A 157 -9.49 16.27 8.42
C LEU A 157 -10.85 16.28 9.13
N ASP A 158 -11.19 15.23 9.85
CA ASP A 158 -12.54 15.00 10.37
C ASP A 158 -12.60 14.37 11.77
N GLY A 159 -11.46 14.20 12.44
CA GLY A 159 -11.38 13.62 13.79
C GLY A 159 -11.51 12.09 13.83
N THR A 160 -11.61 11.41 12.68
CA THR A 160 -11.69 9.95 12.62
C THR A 160 -10.37 9.32 13.03
N THR A 161 -10.40 8.47 14.05
CA THR A 161 -9.24 7.73 14.57
C THR A 161 -9.45 6.22 14.42
N GLY A 162 -8.36 5.48 14.58
CA GLY A 162 -8.37 4.01 14.55
C GLY A 162 -8.12 3.43 13.14
N GLU A 163 -7.86 2.13 13.12
CA GLU A 163 -7.63 1.34 11.90
C GLU A 163 -8.93 0.94 11.20
#